data_24773705dfa4db6d2ae73d1cd8991cb9
#
_entry.id   24773705dfa4db6d2ae73d1cd8991cb9
#
_cell.length_a   1.000
_cell.length_b   1.000
_cell.length_c   1.000
_cell.angle_alpha   90.00
_cell.angle_beta   90.00
_cell.angle_gamma   90.00
#
_symmetry.space_group_name_H-M   'P 1'
#
loop_
_entity.id
_entity.type
_entity.pdbx_description
1 polymer ?
#
loop_
_entity_poly.entity_id
_entity_poly.type
_entity_poly.pdbx_seq_one_letter_code
_entity_poly.pdbx_strand_id
1 'polypeptide(L)'
;MYSVILCSALALSLGFGGFLLDWWGWGWAIFFSLIFFVVGWILFARRFSSRLQPAMAAVQRQMQAGQWDLAMQSLEDMLPMGKWIPLLRGQLLAQMGLLAYHSGKKDKAMELLEGASARAADARLLLACIHFKNGDHKRAFEILQLAAAVNRKHAMLYNAYAWMLHKVERSDEAQALLAKFLKRDPNNAPTKDNMLRLQNRTRMTMQAFDMQWYALGLEQPPQSMGQVRRAPKGFREPPKQRGR
;
A
#
# COMPACT_ATOMS: atom_id res chain seq x y z
N MET A 1 -4.36 2.44 19.54
CA MET A 1 -3.70 3.51 20.34
C MET A 1 -3.59 3.18 21.83
N TYR A 2 -4.44 2.30 22.33
CA TYR A 2 -4.41 1.90 23.75
C TYR A 2 -3.08 1.30 24.21
N SER A 3 -2.34 0.61 23.34
CA SER A 3 -1.03 0.02 23.67
C SER A 3 0.01 1.08 24.08
N VAL A 4 0.07 2.20 23.37
CA VAL A 4 1.01 3.27 23.68
C VAL A 4 0.67 3.89 25.04
N ILE A 5 -0.62 4.17 25.26
CA ILE A 5 -1.12 4.76 26.50
C ILE A 5 -0.83 3.81 27.68
N LEU A 6 -1.10 2.53 27.52
CA LEU A 6 -0.89 1.52 28.57
C LEU A 6 0.59 1.35 28.88
N CYS A 7 1.46 1.25 27.88
CA CYS A 7 2.91 1.16 28.09
C CYS A 7 3.46 2.44 28.73
N SER A 8 2.97 3.62 28.34
CA SER A 8 3.39 4.90 28.94
C SER A 8 2.94 4.99 30.39
N ALA A 9 1.69 4.63 30.68
CA ALA A 9 1.16 4.66 32.06
C ALA A 9 1.93 3.70 32.99
N LEU A 10 2.19 2.47 32.54
CA LEU A 10 2.99 1.50 33.29
C LEU A 10 4.43 1.97 33.49
N ALA A 11 5.06 2.51 32.45
CA ALA A 11 6.43 3.00 32.54
C ALA A 11 6.56 4.16 33.51
N LEU A 12 5.61 5.11 33.46
CA LEU A 12 5.57 6.23 34.38
C LEU A 12 5.31 5.78 35.82
N SER A 13 4.34 4.88 36.05
CA SER A 13 4.04 4.40 37.40
C SER A 13 5.21 3.65 38.04
N LEU A 14 5.93 2.83 37.29
CA LEU A 14 7.11 2.10 37.77
C LEU A 14 8.30 3.00 37.94
N GLY A 15 8.59 3.91 37.01
CA GLY A 15 9.70 4.84 37.09
C GLY A 15 9.56 5.85 38.24
N PHE A 16 8.38 6.49 38.32
CA PHE A 16 8.10 7.46 39.39
C PHE A 16 7.75 6.81 40.73
N GLY A 17 7.23 5.58 40.75
CA GLY A 17 6.94 4.83 41.96
C GLY A 17 8.20 4.65 42.84
N GLY A 18 9.34 4.32 42.22
CA GLY A 18 10.62 4.22 42.93
C GLY A 18 11.15 5.56 43.42
N PHE A 19 10.85 6.65 42.70
CA PHE A 19 11.16 8.00 43.20
C PHE A 19 10.35 8.39 44.45
N LEU A 20 9.03 8.08 44.42
CA LEU A 20 8.14 8.34 45.58
C LEU A 20 8.51 7.51 46.84
N LEU A 21 9.18 6.38 46.65
CA LEU A 21 9.64 5.50 47.72
C LEU A 21 11.10 5.83 48.15
N ASP A 22 11.66 6.95 47.70
CA ASP A 22 13.04 7.40 47.97
C ASP A 22 14.13 6.38 47.58
N TRP A 23 13.85 5.43 46.70
CA TRP A 23 14.81 4.42 46.27
C TRP A 23 15.88 4.98 45.32
N TRP A 24 15.49 6.01 44.49
CA TRP A 24 16.44 6.68 43.58
C TRP A 24 16.06 8.13 43.30
N GLY A 25 17.08 8.91 42.92
CA GLY A 25 16.91 10.31 42.60
C GLY A 25 16.20 10.55 41.28
N TRP A 26 15.79 11.78 41.03
CA TRP A 26 15.01 12.23 39.87
C TRP A 26 15.58 11.78 38.52
N GLY A 27 16.90 11.83 38.29
CA GLY A 27 17.54 11.41 37.05
C GLY A 27 17.37 9.91 36.77
N TRP A 28 17.46 9.08 37.78
CA TRP A 28 17.27 7.64 37.70
C TRP A 28 15.80 7.27 37.45
N ALA A 29 14.86 8.04 37.99
CA ALA A 29 13.43 7.83 37.74
C ALA A 29 13.08 7.97 36.22
N ILE A 30 13.62 8.98 35.55
CA ILE A 30 13.46 9.19 34.12
C ILE A 30 14.12 8.05 33.34
N PHE A 31 15.32 7.66 33.71
CA PHE A 31 16.06 6.58 33.02
C PHE A 31 15.34 5.24 33.12
N PHE A 32 14.86 4.82 34.28
CA PHE A 32 14.10 3.59 34.44
C PHE A 32 12.75 3.65 33.78
N SER A 33 12.05 4.80 33.83
CA SER A 33 10.79 4.98 33.07
C SER A 33 10.98 4.75 31.59
N LEU A 34 12.06 5.27 30.99
CA LEU A 34 12.37 5.06 29.57
C LEU A 34 12.66 3.58 29.27
N ILE A 35 13.43 2.89 30.11
CA ILE A 35 13.73 1.47 29.94
C ILE A 35 12.45 0.64 30.03
N PHE A 36 11.62 0.85 31.04
CA PHE A 36 10.34 0.12 31.19
C PHE A 36 9.41 0.37 30.01
N PHE A 37 9.39 1.59 29.48
CA PHE A 37 8.62 1.89 28.26
C PHE A 37 9.13 1.07 27.05
N VAL A 38 10.44 1.07 26.81
CA VAL A 38 11.04 0.34 25.68
C VAL A 38 10.83 -1.16 25.82
N VAL A 39 11.09 -1.73 27.00
CA VAL A 39 10.89 -3.17 27.26
C VAL A 39 9.42 -3.55 27.13
N GLY A 40 8.53 -2.79 27.76
CA GLY A 40 7.08 -3.01 27.65
C GLY A 40 6.60 -2.95 26.21
N TRP A 41 7.09 -1.98 25.42
CA TRP A 41 6.79 -1.85 24.01
C TRP A 41 7.28 -3.04 23.18
N ILE A 42 8.51 -3.51 23.42
CA ILE A 42 9.08 -4.68 22.73
C ILE A 42 8.27 -5.95 23.05
N LEU A 43 7.95 -6.19 24.31
CA LEU A 43 7.16 -7.34 24.73
C LEU A 43 5.75 -7.32 24.11
N PHE A 44 5.12 -6.15 24.13
CA PHE A 44 3.82 -5.94 23.51
C PHE A 44 3.89 -6.19 21.99
N ALA A 45 4.88 -5.60 21.32
CA ALA A 45 5.08 -5.76 19.88
C ALA A 45 5.31 -7.24 19.49
N ARG A 46 6.14 -7.96 20.26
CA ARG A 46 6.37 -9.41 20.03
C ARG A 46 5.11 -10.24 20.20
N ARG A 47 4.34 -9.98 21.28
CA ARG A 47 3.09 -10.74 21.52
C ARG A 47 2.05 -10.46 20.45
N PHE A 48 1.97 -9.24 19.94
CA PHE A 48 1.04 -8.88 18.86
C PHE A 48 1.49 -9.42 17.51
N SER A 49 2.77 -9.30 17.19
CA SER A 49 3.37 -9.83 15.96
C SER A 49 3.14 -11.34 15.84
N SER A 50 3.30 -12.10 16.93
CA SER A 50 3.07 -13.56 16.95
C SER A 50 1.63 -13.96 16.64
N ARG A 51 0.65 -13.09 16.84
CA ARG A 51 -0.76 -13.32 16.48
C ARG A 51 -1.11 -12.79 15.10
N LEU A 52 -0.54 -11.64 14.73
CA LEU A 52 -0.86 -10.98 13.48
C LEU A 52 -0.25 -11.69 12.26
N GLN A 53 1.00 -12.15 12.36
CA GLN A 53 1.69 -12.83 11.26
C GLN A 53 0.97 -14.09 10.75
N PRO A 54 0.56 -15.05 11.59
CA PRO A 54 -0.14 -16.24 11.11
C PRO A 54 -1.52 -15.91 10.52
N ALA A 55 -2.23 -14.91 11.08
CA ALA A 55 -3.51 -14.46 10.55
C ALA A 55 -3.35 -13.84 9.15
N MET A 56 -2.35 -12.98 8.96
CA MET A 56 -2.04 -12.40 7.64
C MET A 56 -1.58 -13.46 6.63
N ALA A 57 -0.80 -14.44 7.07
CA ALA A 57 -0.41 -15.58 6.23
C ALA A 57 -1.61 -16.46 5.82
N ALA A 58 -2.61 -16.61 6.70
CA ALA A 58 -3.86 -17.29 6.37
C ALA A 58 -4.66 -16.52 5.31
N VAL A 59 -4.82 -15.20 5.49
CA VAL A 59 -5.46 -14.33 4.49
C VAL A 59 -4.78 -14.45 3.12
N GLN A 60 -3.46 -14.43 3.09
CA GLN A 60 -2.71 -14.55 1.83
C GLN A 60 -2.93 -15.89 1.15
N ARG A 61 -2.96 -17.00 1.92
CA ARG A 61 -3.28 -18.34 1.38
C ARG A 61 -4.72 -18.41 0.85
N GLN A 62 -5.69 -17.84 1.57
CA GLN A 62 -7.09 -17.79 1.14
C GLN A 62 -7.24 -16.98 -0.16
N MET A 63 -6.52 -15.86 -0.29
CA MET A 63 -6.49 -15.08 -1.52
C MET A 63 -5.90 -15.88 -2.69
N GLN A 64 -4.79 -16.60 -2.47
CA GLN A 64 -4.17 -17.45 -3.50
C GLN A 64 -5.07 -18.63 -3.90
N ALA A 65 -5.88 -19.15 -2.96
CA ALA A 65 -6.88 -20.18 -3.24
C ALA A 65 -8.18 -19.65 -3.87
N GLY A 66 -8.29 -18.32 -4.13
CA GLY A 66 -9.50 -17.71 -4.66
C GLY A 66 -10.67 -17.61 -3.69
N GLN A 67 -10.42 -17.85 -2.40
CA GLN A 67 -11.43 -17.82 -1.35
C GLN A 67 -11.63 -16.41 -0.80
N TRP A 68 -12.14 -15.50 -1.65
CA TRP A 68 -12.23 -14.07 -1.37
C TRP A 68 -13.11 -13.73 -0.16
N ASP A 69 -14.21 -14.42 0.03
CA ASP A 69 -15.12 -14.15 1.14
C ASP A 69 -14.52 -14.59 2.48
N LEU A 70 -13.80 -15.71 2.53
CA LEU A 70 -13.07 -16.16 3.74
C LEU A 70 -11.92 -15.19 4.06
N ALA A 71 -11.18 -14.72 3.05
CA ALA A 71 -10.15 -13.72 3.24
C ALA A 71 -10.72 -12.41 3.80
N MET A 72 -11.88 -11.98 3.31
CA MET A 72 -12.58 -10.81 3.81
C MET A 72 -12.99 -10.98 5.27
N GLN A 73 -13.59 -12.11 5.62
CA GLN A 73 -13.99 -12.43 6.99
C GLN A 73 -12.79 -12.45 7.94
N SER A 74 -11.68 -13.09 7.53
CA SER A 74 -10.44 -13.14 8.31
C SER A 74 -9.88 -11.73 8.57
N LEU A 75 -9.99 -10.79 7.62
CA LEU A 75 -9.58 -9.40 7.81
C LEU A 75 -10.55 -8.65 8.73
N GLU A 76 -11.87 -8.91 8.63
CA GLU A 76 -12.89 -8.33 9.51
C GLU A 76 -12.65 -8.75 10.96
N ASP A 77 -12.34 -10.01 11.22
CA ASP A 77 -12.03 -10.55 12.57
C ASP A 77 -10.78 -9.89 13.19
N MET A 78 -9.89 -9.35 12.35
CA MET A 78 -8.70 -8.64 12.81
C MET A 78 -8.96 -7.15 13.12
N LEU A 79 -10.06 -6.55 12.68
CA LEU A 79 -10.36 -5.13 12.90
C LEU A 79 -10.35 -4.69 14.38
N PRO A 80 -10.85 -5.49 15.36
CA PRO A 80 -10.77 -5.13 16.77
C PRO A 80 -9.34 -4.92 17.27
N MET A 81 -8.36 -5.63 16.68
CA MET A 81 -6.93 -5.45 17.00
C MET A 81 -6.40 -4.07 16.60
N GLY A 82 -7.03 -3.42 15.63
CA GLY A 82 -6.69 -2.08 15.19
C GLY A 82 -6.85 -0.99 16.25
N LYS A 83 -7.64 -1.25 17.32
CA LYS A 83 -7.75 -0.34 18.48
C LYS A 83 -6.44 -0.31 19.29
N TRP A 84 -5.72 -1.43 19.31
CA TRP A 84 -4.49 -1.60 20.08
C TRP A 84 -3.24 -1.14 19.34
N ILE A 85 -3.19 -1.38 18.03
CA ILE A 85 -2.02 -1.03 17.20
C ILE A 85 -2.34 0.22 16.38
N PRO A 86 -1.55 1.30 16.52
CA PRO A 86 -1.71 2.47 15.68
C PRO A 86 -1.51 2.10 14.21
N LEU A 87 -2.33 2.66 13.33
CA LEU A 87 -2.32 2.47 11.88
C LEU A 87 -2.80 1.09 11.36
N LEU A 88 -2.89 0.04 12.18
CA LEU A 88 -3.30 -1.29 11.73
C LEU A 88 -4.70 -1.27 11.12
N ARG A 89 -5.66 -0.60 11.76
CA ARG A 89 -7.02 -0.50 11.25
C ARG A 89 -7.06 0.05 9.82
N GLY A 90 -6.33 1.14 9.56
CA GLY A 90 -6.27 1.73 8.22
C GLY A 90 -5.58 0.85 7.19
N GLN A 91 -4.65 -0.03 7.61
CA GLN A 91 -4.03 -1.02 6.73
C GLN A 91 -4.97 -2.18 6.43
N LEU A 92 -5.72 -2.67 7.43
CA LEU A 92 -6.73 -3.71 7.23
C LEU A 92 -7.83 -3.23 6.28
N LEU A 93 -8.37 -2.02 6.51
CA LEU A 93 -9.35 -1.41 5.62
C LEU A 93 -8.82 -1.24 4.19
N ALA A 94 -7.54 -0.91 4.03
CA ALA A 94 -6.90 -0.84 2.73
C ALA A 94 -6.91 -2.20 2.00
N GLN A 95 -6.54 -3.28 2.69
CA GLN A 95 -6.54 -4.62 2.13
C GLN A 95 -7.95 -5.12 1.83
N MET A 96 -8.90 -4.89 2.74
CA MET A 96 -10.30 -5.22 2.53
C MET A 96 -10.88 -4.48 1.32
N GLY A 97 -10.54 -3.20 1.16
CA GLY A 97 -10.97 -2.39 0.03
C GLY A 97 -10.42 -2.90 -1.31
N LEU A 98 -9.12 -3.24 -1.36
CA LEU A 98 -8.50 -3.87 -2.53
C LEU A 98 -9.19 -5.21 -2.86
N LEU A 99 -9.43 -6.04 -1.85
CA LEU A 99 -10.09 -7.33 -1.99
C LEU A 99 -11.52 -7.18 -2.52
N ALA A 100 -12.30 -6.25 -1.96
CA ALA A 100 -13.66 -5.96 -2.40
C ALA A 100 -13.70 -5.48 -3.86
N TYR A 101 -12.72 -4.67 -4.27
CA TYR A 101 -12.61 -4.21 -5.66
C TYR A 101 -12.34 -5.37 -6.62
N HIS A 102 -11.40 -6.27 -6.28
CA HIS A 102 -11.10 -7.47 -7.08
C HIS A 102 -12.27 -8.45 -7.14
N SER A 103 -13.10 -8.50 -6.09
CA SER A 103 -14.34 -9.29 -6.06
C SER A 103 -15.51 -8.64 -6.81
N GLY A 104 -15.29 -7.47 -7.44
CA GLY A 104 -16.32 -6.74 -8.19
C GLY A 104 -17.29 -5.91 -7.33
N LYS A 105 -17.14 -5.90 -6.01
CA LYS A 105 -17.99 -5.16 -5.04
C LYS A 105 -17.52 -3.70 -4.93
N LYS A 106 -17.72 -2.90 -5.98
CA LYS A 106 -17.13 -1.54 -6.11
C LYS A 106 -17.57 -0.57 -5.02
N ASP A 107 -18.85 -0.58 -4.65
CA ASP A 107 -19.39 0.35 -3.64
C ASP A 107 -18.80 0.05 -2.26
N LYS A 108 -18.76 -1.24 -1.87
CA LYS A 108 -18.11 -1.67 -0.62
C LYS A 108 -16.60 -1.36 -0.65
N ALA A 109 -15.96 -1.52 -1.80
CA ALA A 109 -14.55 -1.18 -1.96
C ALA A 109 -14.28 0.30 -1.70
N MET A 110 -15.10 1.20 -2.26
CA MET A 110 -14.96 2.64 -2.09
C MET A 110 -15.10 3.06 -0.62
N GLU A 111 -16.13 2.56 0.07
CA GLU A 111 -16.36 2.81 1.50
C GLU A 111 -15.15 2.38 2.36
N LEU A 112 -14.63 1.16 2.12
CA LEU A 112 -13.48 0.63 2.85
C LEU A 112 -12.19 1.41 2.56
N LEU A 113 -11.98 1.80 1.29
CA LEU A 113 -10.80 2.55 0.86
C LEU A 113 -10.79 3.98 1.41
N GLU A 114 -11.94 4.61 1.63
CA GLU A 114 -12.01 5.93 2.28
C GLU A 114 -11.44 5.89 3.69
N GLY A 115 -11.73 4.83 4.44
CA GLY A 115 -11.17 4.59 5.78
C GLY A 115 -9.71 4.10 5.80
N ALA A 116 -9.12 3.82 4.63
CA ALA A 116 -7.76 3.31 4.51
C ALA A 116 -6.70 4.33 4.95
N SER A 117 -5.57 3.82 5.43
CA SER A 117 -4.43 4.68 5.79
C SER A 117 -3.84 5.40 4.58
N ALA A 118 -3.44 6.67 4.76
CA ALA A 118 -2.69 7.41 3.73
C ALA A 118 -1.34 6.74 3.35
N ARG A 119 -0.80 5.88 4.23
CA ARG A 119 0.42 5.10 3.97
C ARG A 119 0.19 3.90 3.06
N ALA A 120 -1.04 3.46 2.87
CA ALA A 120 -1.40 2.38 1.95
C ALA A 120 -1.50 2.96 0.52
N ALA A 121 -0.36 3.10 -0.15
CA ALA A 121 -0.24 3.77 -1.44
C ALA A 121 -1.17 3.17 -2.50
N ASP A 122 -1.20 1.83 -2.62
CA ASP A 122 -2.00 1.13 -3.62
C ASP A 122 -3.51 1.30 -3.39
N ALA A 123 -3.95 1.26 -2.12
CA ALA A 123 -5.34 1.48 -1.76
C ALA A 123 -5.80 2.91 -2.06
N ARG A 124 -4.94 3.90 -1.73
CA ARG A 124 -5.21 5.31 -2.03
C ARG A 124 -5.19 5.59 -3.53
N LEU A 125 -4.26 4.95 -4.25
CA LEU A 125 -4.21 5.04 -5.70
C LEU A 125 -5.49 4.45 -6.32
N LEU A 126 -5.93 3.27 -5.88
CA LEU A 126 -7.16 2.66 -6.38
C LEU A 126 -8.39 3.55 -6.10
N LEU A 127 -8.51 4.11 -4.89
CA LEU A 127 -9.60 5.04 -4.56
C LEU A 127 -9.60 6.25 -5.49
N ALA A 128 -8.44 6.84 -5.73
CA ALA A 128 -8.31 7.96 -6.67
C ALA A 128 -8.68 7.57 -8.09
N CYS A 129 -8.31 6.35 -8.54
CA CYS A 129 -8.70 5.83 -9.85
C CYS A 129 -10.23 5.69 -9.98
N ILE A 130 -10.92 5.25 -8.92
CA ILE A 130 -12.38 5.14 -8.92
C ILE A 130 -13.02 6.52 -9.07
N HIS A 131 -12.58 7.52 -8.26
CA HIS A 131 -13.08 8.90 -8.38
C HIS A 131 -12.78 9.50 -9.75
N PHE A 132 -11.57 9.29 -10.28
CA PHE A 132 -11.18 9.78 -11.60
C PHE A 132 -12.06 9.21 -12.73
N LYS A 133 -12.39 7.91 -12.67
CA LYS A 133 -13.32 7.26 -13.63
C LYS A 133 -14.75 7.81 -13.53
N ASN A 134 -15.16 8.17 -12.32
CA ASN A 134 -16.48 8.74 -12.08
C ASN A 134 -16.56 10.24 -12.46
N GLY A 135 -15.45 10.82 -12.97
CA GLY A 135 -15.39 12.24 -13.35
C GLY A 135 -15.09 13.20 -12.20
N ASP A 136 -14.97 12.70 -10.97
CA ASP A 136 -14.62 13.53 -9.81
C ASP A 136 -13.09 13.71 -9.72
N HIS A 137 -12.56 14.48 -10.67
CA HIS A 137 -11.12 14.73 -10.77
C HIS A 137 -10.58 15.49 -9.56
N LYS A 138 -11.39 16.40 -8.99
CA LYS A 138 -10.97 17.18 -7.81
C LYS A 138 -10.65 16.25 -6.64
N ARG A 139 -11.59 15.37 -6.29
CA ARG A 139 -11.42 14.42 -5.20
C ARG A 139 -10.27 13.44 -5.46
N ALA A 140 -10.14 12.95 -6.68
CA ALA A 140 -9.03 12.09 -7.07
C ALA A 140 -7.66 12.74 -6.80
N PHE A 141 -7.50 14.01 -7.19
CA PHE A 141 -6.24 14.74 -6.99
C PHE A 141 -5.97 15.06 -5.51
N GLU A 142 -6.97 15.38 -4.72
CA GLU A 142 -6.83 15.56 -3.27
C GLU A 142 -6.28 14.28 -2.60
N ILE A 143 -6.86 13.12 -2.94
CA ILE A 143 -6.42 11.82 -2.43
C ILE A 143 -4.97 11.54 -2.83
N LEU A 144 -4.62 11.76 -4.11
CA LEU A 144 -3.28 11.51 -4.62
C LEU A 144 -2.23 12.45 -4.03
N GLN A 145 -2.59 13.71 -3.81
CA GLN A 145 -1.71 14.69 -3.18
C GLN A 145 -1.35 14.27 -1.76
N LEU A 146 -2.34 13.86 -0.96
CA LEU A 146 -2.11 13.35 0.41
C LEU A 146 -1.29 12.06 0.39
N ALA A 147 -1.63 11.12 -0.50
CA ALA A 147 -0.90 9.86 -0.63
C ALA A 147 0.56 10.08 -1.05
N ALA A 148 0.83 10.96 -2.00
CA ALA A 148 2.18 11.29 -2.47
C ALA A 148 3.03 12.01 -1.40
N ALA A 149 2.42 12.81 -0.53
CA ALA A 149 3.12 13.46 0.57
C ALA A 149 3.70 12.45 1.56
N VAL A 150 3.01 11.35 1.80
CA VAL A 150 3.40 10.29 2.73
C VAL A 150 4.26 9.23 2.05
N ASN A 151 3.89 8.78 0.84
CA ASN A 151 4.55 7.69 0.11
C ASN A 151 5.59 8.22 -0.89
N ARG A 152 6.60 8.88 -0.39
CA ARG A 152 7.57 9.67 -1.16
C ARG A 152 8.42 8.89 -2.19
N LYS A 153 8.51 7.57 -2.05
CA LYS A 153 9.33 6.68 -2.92
C LYS A 153 8.48 5.73 -3.77
N HIS A 154 7.17 5.90 -3.80
CA HIS A 154 6.27 4.99 -4.52
C HIS A 154 6.12 5.43 -5.99
N ALA A 155 6.98 4.92 -6.87
CA ALA A 155 7.06 5.33 -8.28
C ALA A 155 5.72 5.23 -9.02
N MET A 156 4.99 4.12 -8.86
CA MET A 156 3.70 3.92 -9.52
C MET A 156 2.68 5.00 -9.15
N LEU A 157 2.61 5.39 -7.87
CA LEU A 157 1.69 6.44 -7.40
C LEU A 157 1.97 7.77 -8.09
N TYR A 158 3.25 8.17 -8.21
CA TYR A 158 3.63 9.42 -8.86
C TYR A 158 3.38 9.40 -10.36
N ASN A 159 3.69 8.29 -11.02
CA ASN A 159 3.45 8.15 -12.47
C ASN A 159 1.96 8.10 -12.79
N ALA A 160 1.15 7.39 -11.98
CA ALA A 160 -0.30 7.37 -12.15
C ALA A 160 -0.93 8.75 -11.91
N TYR A 161 -0.46 9.48 -10.91
CA TYR A 161 -0.91 10.85 -10.65
C TYR A 161 -0.55 11.77 -11.82
N ALA A 162 0.69 11.73 -12.31
CA ALA A 162 1.12 12.49 -13.48
C ALA A 162 0.32 12.12 -14.74
N TRP A 163 0.03 10.83 -14.93
CA TRP A 163 -0.80 10.36 -16.04
C TRP A 163 -2.23 10.94 -15.98
N MET A 164 -2.85 10.97 -14.79
CA MET A 164 -4.18 11.56 -14.59
C MET A 164 -4.17 13.07 -14.85
N LEU A 165 -3.14 13.80 -14.36
CA LEU A 165 -2.96 15.21 -14.64
C LEU A 165 -2.80 15.48 -16.14
N HIS A 166 -1.99 14.68 -16.82
CA HIS A 166 -1.82 14.80 -18.28
C HIS A 166 -3.12 14.55 -19.05
N LYS A 167 -3.96 13.61 -18.59
CA LYS A 167 -5.27 13.33 -19.20
C LYS A 167 -6.26 14.48 -19.11
N VAL A 168 -6.14 15.34 -18.11
CA VAL A 168 -6.96 16.56 -17.94
C VAL A 168 -6.22 17.82 -18.39
N GLU A 169 -5.24 17.67 -19.28
CA GLU A 169 -4.48 18.77 -19.92
C GLU A 169 -3.60 19.60 -18.96
N ARG A 170 -3.34 19.10 -17.74
CA ARG A 170 -2.46 19.73 -16.73
C ARG A 170 -1.04 19.19 -16.82
N SER A 171 -0.45 19.20 -18.02
CA SER A 171 0.86 18.58 -18.29
C SER A 171 2.02 19.23 -17.55
N ASP A 172 1.97 20.54 -17.31
CA ASP A 172 3.02 21.26 -16.58
C ASP A 172 3.09 20.80 -15.12
N GLU A 173 1.94 20.60 -14.49
CA GLU A 173 1.87 20.06 -13.13
C GLU A 173 2.34 18.58 -13.07
N ALA A 174 2.03 17.80 -14.10
CA ALA A 174 2.53 16.45 -14.21
C ALA A 174 4.07 16.42 -14.29
N GLN A 175 4.67 17.30 -15.10
CA GLN A 175 6.12 17.43 -15.19
C GLN A 175 6.74 17.85 -13.85
N ALA A 176 6.17 18.87 -13.19
CA ALA A 176 6.64 19.33 -11.88
C ALA A 176 6.57 18.22 -10.82
N LEU A 177 5.52 17.40 -10.85
CA LEU A 177 5.33 16.25 -9.95
C LEU A 177 6.41 15.18 -10.18
N LEU A 178 6.66 14.78 -11.43
CA LEU A 178 7.70 13.81 -11.76
C LEU A 178 9.10 14.33 -11.47
N ALA A 179 9.38 15.61 -11.73
CA ALA A 179 10.63 16.27 -11.37
C ALA A 179 10.88 16.23 -9.84
N LYS A 180 9.83 16.48 -9.04
CA LYS A 180 9.88 16.37 -7.58
C LYS A 180 10.18 14.95 -7.11
N PHE A 181 9.63 13.93 -7.76
CA PHE A 181 9.93 12.54 -7.47
C PHE A 181 11.38 12.19 -7.82
N LEU A 182 11.85 12.57 -9.02
CA LEU A 182 13.21 12.27 -9.49
C LEU A 182 14.32 12.93 -8.65
N LYS A 183 14.04 14.05 -7.96
CA LYS A 183 14.95 14.61 -6.95
C LYS A 183 15.21 13.65 -5.78
N ARG A 184 14.31 12.71 -5.51
CA ARG A 184 14.39 11.75 -4.39
C ARG A 184 14.86 10.37 -4.84
N ASP A 185 14.48 9.98 -6.05
CA ASP A 185 14.85 8.71 -6.70
C ASP A 185 15.34 8.98 -8.12
N PRO A 186 16.61 9.48 -8.25
CA PRO A 186 17.17 9.86 -9.55
C PRO A 186 17.33 8.69 -10.53
N ASN A 187 17.34 7.45 -10.05
CA ASN A 187 17.61 6.28 -10.88
C ASN A 187 16.34 5.57 -11.36
N ASN A 188 15.17 6.11 -11.11
CA ASN A 188 13.91 5.51 -11.52
C ASN A 188 13.68 5.64 -13.05
N ALA A 189 14.01 4.60 -13.78
CA ALA A 189 13.94 4.58 -15.24
C ALA A 189 12.53 4.84 -15.78
N PRO A 190 11.45 4.20 -15.28
CA PRO A 190 10.09 4.48 -15.75
C PRO A 190 9.67 5.95 -15.60
N THR A 191 10.05 6.58 -14.48
CA THR A 191 9.71 7.98 -14.23
C THR A 191 10.51 8.92 -15.13
N LYS A 192 11.79 8.61 -15.40
CA LYS A 192 12.60 9.37 -16.36
C LYS A 192 12.01 9.32 -17.76
N ASP A 193 11.66 8.11 -18.23
CA ASP A 193 11.04 7.95 -19.56
C ASP A 193 9.74 8.76 -19.67
N ASN A 194 8.86 8.67 -18.68
CA ASN A 194 7.63 9.43 -18.66
C ASN A 194 7.85 10.95 -18.59
N MET A 195 8.87 11.39 -17.85
CA MET A 195 9.26 12.81 -17.83
C MET A 195 9.69 13.31 -19.20
N LEU A 196 10.57 12.56 -19.89
CA LEU A 196 11.02 12.89 -21.25
C LEU A 196 9.85 12.90 -22.26
N ARG A 197 8.91 11.94 -22.13
CA ARG A 197 7.72 11.89 -22.98
C ARG A 197 6.86 13.14 -22.80
N LEU A 198 6.62 13.57 -21.56
CA LEU A 198 5.86 14.80 -21.30
C LEU A 198 6.58 16.04 -21.86
N GLN A 199 7.91 16.15 -21.73
CA GLN A 199 8.70 17.24 -22.30
C GLN A 199 8.60 17.29 -23.83
N ASN A 200 8.59 16.13 -24.47
CA ASN A 200 8.44 15.98 -25.92
C ASN A 200 6.97 16.02 -26.39
N ARG A 201 6.01 16.33 -25.50
CA ARG A 201 4.57 16.35 -25.78
C ARG A 201 4.06 15.02 -26.35
N THR A 202 4.70 13.92 -25.99
CA THR A 202 4.28 12.57 -26.38
C THR A 202 3.52 11.90 -25.23
N ARG A 203 2.73 10.88 -25.56
CA ARG A 203 1.91 10.15 -24.61
C ARG A 203 2.78 9.42 -23.58
N MET A 204 2.43 9.55 -22.30
CA MET A 204 3.05 8.75 -21.22
C MET A 204 2.80 7.26 -21.42
N THR A 205 3.71 6.42 -20.95
CA THR A 205 3.57 4.97 -20.94
C THR A 205 3.58 4.44 -19.51
N MET A 206 2.67 3.51 -19.24
CA MET A 206 2.58 2.85 -17.93
C MET A 206 2.97 1.37 -18.02
N GLN A 207 3.51 0.92 -19.15
CA GLN A 207 3.91 -0.47 -19.39
C GLN A 207 4.91 -1.01 -18.39
N ALA A 208 5.79 -0.15 -17.85
CA ALA A 208 6.77 -0.54 -16.84
C ALA A 208 6.16 -0.98 -15.50
N PHE A 209 4.86 -0.71 -15.29
CA PHE A 209 4.12 -1.10 -14.09
C PHE A 209 3.24 -2.33 -14.31
N ASP A 210 3.27 -2.90 -15.53
CA ASP A 210 2.63 -4.17 -15.91
C ASP A 210 1.20 -4.38 -15.35
N MET A 211 0.95 -5.56 -14.80
CA MET A 211 -0.36 -5.95 -14.28
C MET A 211 -0.89 -5.03 -13.18
N GLN A 212 -0.01 -4.38 -12.40
CA GLN A 212 -0.44 -3.47 -11.35
C GLN A 212 -1.19 -2.25 -11.91
N TRP A 213 -0.72 -1.73 -13.06
CA TRP A 213 -1.39 -0.63 -13.75
C TRP A 213 -2.75 -1.04 -14.32
N TYR A 214 -2.79 -2.17 -15.02
CA TYR A 214 -4.02 -2.64 -15.66
C TYR A 214 -5.07 -3.08 -14.65
N ALA A 215 -4.67 -3.56 -13.47
CA ALA A 215 -5.57 -3.88 -12.36
C ALA A 215 -6.36 -2.66 -11.84
N LEU A 216 -5.83 -1.43 -12.01
CA LEU A 216 -6.56 -0.19 -11.71
C LEU A 216 -7.69 0.10 -12.73
N GLY A 217 -7.64 -0.56 -13.89
CA GLY A 217 -8.65 -0.49 -14.96
C GLY A 217 -8.75 0.89 -15.61
N LEU A 218 -7.71 1.71 -15.58
CA LEU A 218 -7.63 2.99 -16.30
C LEU A 218 -7.32 2.81 -17.78
N GLU A 219 -6.57 1.77 -18.12
CA GLU A 219 -6.25 1.37 -19.49
C GLU A 219 -6.49 -0.13 -19.64
N GLN A 220 -6.81 -0.55 -20.85
CA GLN A 220 -6.91 -1.98 -21.15
C GLN A 220 -5.52 -2.59 -21.39
N PRO A 221 -5.27 -3.82 -20.91
CA PRO A 221 -4.01 -4.49 -21.20
C PRO A 221 -3.85 -4.67 -22.72
N PRO A 222 -2.63 -4.52 -23.26
CA PRO A 222 -2.39 -4.78 -24.67
C PRO A 222 -2.70 -6.25 -24.98
N GLN A 223 -3.28 -6.51 -26.15
CA GLN A 223 -3.69 -7.86 -26.58
C GLN A 223 -2.56 -8.90 -26.53
N SER A 224 -1.31 -8.45 -26.58
CA SER A 224 -0.11 -9.29 -26.45
C SER A 224 0.14 -9.83 -25.03
N MET A 225 -0.44 -9.24 -23.99
CA MET A 225 -0.23 -9.70 -22.60
C MET A 225 -0.94 -11.00 -22.23
N GLY A 226 -1.91 -11.45 -23.03
CA GLY A 226 -2.60 -12.74 -22.84
C GLY A 226 -2.12 -13.85 -23.77
N GLN A 227 -1.28 -13.54 -24.75
CA GLN A 227 -0.76 -14.54 -25.66
C GLN A 227 0.53 -15.12 -25.09
N VAL A 228 0.48 -16.36 -24.61
CA VAL A 228 1.67 -17.21 -24.52
C VAL A 228 2.40 -17.05 -25.85
N ARG A 229 3.65 -16.53 -25.80
CA ARG A 229 4.48 -16.43 -27.01
C ARG A 229 4.44 -17.78 -27.70
N ARG A 230 3.66 -17.88 -28.79
CA ARG A 230 3.74 -19.05 -29.67
C ARG A 230 5.19 -19.13 -30.11
N ALA A 231 5.81 -20.28 -29.84
CA ALA A 231 7.17 -20.54 -30.29
C ALA A 231 7.29 -20.08 -31.76
N PRO A 232 8.41 -19.43 -32.15
CA PRO A 232 8.59 -18.96 -33.53
C PRO A 232 8.26 -20.12 -34.48
N LYS A 233 7.47 -19.84 -35.52
CA LYS A 233 7.19 -20.79 -36.58
C LYS A 233 8.52 -21.27 -37.19
N GLY A 234 9.03 -22.40 -36.79
CA GLY A 234 10.33 -22.93 -37.18
C GLY A 234 10.82 -24.09 -36.31
N PHE A 235 10.35 -24.22 -35.11
CA PHE A 235 10.57 -25.41 -34.29
C PHE A 235 9.47 -26.42 -34.57
N ARG A 236 9.65 -27.22 -35.65
CA ARG A 236 8.88 -28.43 -35.87
C ARG A 236 9.35 -29.46 -34.82
N GLU A 237 8.40 -29.97 -34.03
CA GLU A 237 8.67 -31.17 -33.23
C GLU A 237 9.26 -32.28 -34.12
N PRO A 238 10.33 -32.97 -33.67
CA PRO A 238 10.84 -34.10 -34.40
C PRO A 238 9.72 -35.14 -34.57
N PRO A 239 9.62 -35.82 -35.73
CA PRO A 239 8.56 -36.78 -36.00
C PRO A 239 8.61 -37.89 -34.95
N LYS A 240 7.46 -38.16 -34.28
CA LYS A 240 7.29 -39.28 -33.37
C LYS A 240 7.71 -40.58 -34.07
N GLN A 241 8.78 -41.20 -33.61
CA GLN A 241 9.17 -42.54 -34.05
C GLN A 241 8.01 -43.50 -33.73
N ARG A 242 7.33 -43.97 -34.76
CA ARG A 242 6.40 -45.09 -34.67
C ARG A 242 7.25 -46.32 -34.35
N GLY A 243 7.15 -46.83 -33.10
CA GLY A 243 7.71 -48.10 -32.71
C GLY A 243 7.12 -49.21 -33.57
N ARG A 244 7.98 -50.04 -34.08
CA ARG A 244 7.66 -51.35 -34.66
C ARG A 244 7.39 -52.34 -33.55
#